data_097b314e1afb1c132c806e2ce7298e78
#
_entry.id   097b314e1afb1c132c806e2ce7298e78
#
_cell.length_a   1.000
_cell.length_b   1.000
_cell.length_c   1.000
_cell.angle_alpha   90.00
_cell.angle_beta   90.00
_cell.angle_gamma   90.00
#
_symmetry.space_group_name_H-M   'P 1'
#
loop_
_entity.id
_entity.type
_entity.pdbx_description
1 polymer ?
#
loop_
_entity_poly.entity_id
_entity_poly.type
_entity_poly.pdbx_seq_one_letter_code
_entity_poly.pdbx_strand_id
1 'polypeptide(L)'
;MHRLSGFMRTYWTRGEPGRATPRSLVVFMQRMWLVALAFKLLGSSWDVSWHFKWLRDDLAAAHVLNTVGTGIAIGLVLAHTFTGYGADRRSLRIMQIGTGIFVLAGPIDVINHRVNGLDLTAWSPSHLLLYGGTAVMIAGVIRNWYHSFPADHGYTRQWQLGLVALWAFMFENMFFPTGQQEYGILEVASWFRGQPYAEPELLQFAAIQLGRPVDDVAIQSFAVPIAPWVYPVWAIAICVPLLVLARIMVGWRWTATAVVGAYVAYRCLIWPLLTFTIFPPSVVPFWLLLVGVCVDAVFLLRANAYLRAVIGAVVVSVAGYGAMWLQTVVSSTPTDLADRTIGQLRQAFEAGDSLHMVPVAWTSIWLACAGLLLTWAGVTLLADRAFGLDTRRPPGPTMRYGREPVRDARGALDGWADSDRDASTPSR
;
A
#
# COMPACT_ATOMS: atom_id res chain seq x y z
N MET A 1 10.96 -27.54 -20.34
CA MET A 1 10.62 -26.71 -21.53
C MET A 1 9.29 -27.08 -22.18
N HIS A 2 8.95 -28.34 -22.43
CA HIS A 2 7.70 -28.76 -23.11
C HIS A 2 6.39 -28.30 -22.43
N ARG A 3 6.31 -28.23 -21.10
CA ARG A 3 5.09 -27.77 -20.38
C ARG A 3 4.83 -26.29 -20.58
N LEU A 4 5.87 -25.46 -20.61
CA LEU A 4 5.74 -24.00 -20.79
C LEU A 4 5.30 -23.67 -22.23
N SER A 5 5.85 -24.40 -23.22
CA SER A 5 5.47 -24.24 -24.61
C SER A 5 4.01 -24.65 -24.89
N GLY A 6 3.52 -25.70 -24.21
CA GLY A 6 2.12 -26.11 -24.31
C GLY A 6 1.17 -25.05 -23.68
N PHE A 7 1.50 -24.53 -22.51
CA PHE A 7 0.73 -23.47 -21.86
C PHE A 7 0.67 -22.21 -22.75
N MET A 8 1.80 -21.76 -23.29
CA MET A 8 1.87 -20.62 -24.18
C MET A 8 1.04 -20.81 -25.45
N ARG A 9 1.13 -21.98 -26.11
CA ARG A 9 0.31 -22.27 -27.31
C ARG A 9 -1.19 -22.24 -27.02
N THR A 10 -1.60 -22.68 -25.83
CA THR A 10 -3.03 -22.75 -25.45
C THR A 10 -3.60 -21.39 -25.08
N TYR A 11 -2.86 -20.58 -24.32
CA TYR A 11 -3.40 -19.37 -23.70
C TYR A 11 -2.89 -18.07 -24.32
N TRP A 12 -1.75 -18.07 -25.03
CA TRP A 12 -1.21 -16.89 -25.69
C TRP A 12 -1.85 -16.68 -27.07
N THR A 13 -3.14 -16.38 -27.05
CA THR A 13 -3.94 -16.14 -28.25
C THR A 13 -4.64 -14.80 -28.14
N ARG A 14 -4.64 -14.00 -29.21
CA ARG A 14 -5.26 -12.68 -29.23
C ARG A 14 -6.74 -12.76 -28.92
N GLY A 15 -7.24 -11.87 -28.04
CA GLY A 15 -8.65 -11.82 -27.67
C GLY A 15 -9.06 -10.45 -27.11
N GLU A 16 -10.37 -10.24 -26.99
CA GLU A 16 -10.95 -9.02 -26.43
C GLU A 16 -11.01 -9.08 -24.89
N PRO A 17 -10.78 -7.97 -24.17
CA PRO A 17 -10.91 -7.90 -22.72
C PRO A 17 -12.28 -8.36 -22.23
N GLY A 18 -12.31 -9.20 -21.21
CA GLY A 18 -13.52 -9.85 -20.71
C GLY A 18 -13.82 -11.19 -21.37
N ARG A 19 -12.85 -11.73 -22.15
CA ARG A 19 -12.90 -13.07 -22.69
C ARG A 19 -13.15 -14.09 -21.58
N ALA A 20 -14.04 -15.07 -21.83
CA ALA A 20 -14.31 -16.17 -20.91
C ALA A 20 -13.01 -16.90 -20.54
N THR A 21 -12.65 -16.84 -19.26
CA THR A 21 -11.34 -17.28 -18.77
C THR A 21 -11.48 -18.57 -17.96
N PRO A 22 -10.68 -19.61 -18.24
CA PRO A 22 -10.61 -20.78 -17.40
C PRO A 22 -10.26 -20.42 -15.94
N ARG A 23 -10.88 -21.10 -14.98
CA ARG A 23 -10.73 -20.81 -13.54
C ARG A 23 -9.28 -20.92 -13.08
N SER A 24 -8.58 -21.95 -13.51
CA SER A 24 -7.16 -22.14 -13.22
C SER A 24 -6.30 -20.98 -13.66
N LEU A 25 -6.60 -20.41 -14.84
CA LEU A 25 -5.88 -19.24 -15.36
C LEU A 25 -6.22 -17.97 -14.57
N VAL A 26 -7.49 -17.78 -14.15
CA VAL A 26 -7.87 -16.65 -13.27
C VAL A 26 -7.09 -16.72 -11.96
N VAL A 27 -7.09 -17.87 -11.29
CA VAL A 27 -6.37 -18.08 -10.02
C VAL A 27 -4.87 -17.88 -10.19
N PHE A 28 -4.29 -18.37 -11.30
CA PHE A 28 -2.88 -18.16 -11.60
C PHE A 28 -2.56 -16.67 -11.74
N MET A 29 -3.31 -15.92 -12.56
CA MET A 29 -3.10 -14.48 -12.75
C MET A 29 -3.29 -13.69 -11.46
N GLN A 30 -4.29 -14.04 -10.65
CA GLN A 30 -4.52 -13.43 -9.34
C GLN A 30 -3.33 -13.65 -8.40
N ARG A 31 -2.80 -14.87 -8.32
CA ARG A 31 -1.60 -15.17 -7.51
C ARG A 31 -0.38 -14.42 -8.02
N MET A 32 -0.20 -14.31 -9.33
CA MET A 32 0.91 -13.54 -9.91
C MET A 32 0.81 -12.04 -9.60
N TRP A 33 -0.40 -11.47 -9.53
CA TRP A 33 -0.58 -10.10 -9.04
C TRP A 33 -0.15 -9.94 -7.58
N LEU A 34 -0.52 -10.87 -6.69
CA LEU A 34 -0.06 -10.83 -5.29
C LEU A 34 1.46 -10.96 -5.19
N VAL A 35 2.07 -11.82 -6.00
CA VAL A 35 3.54 -11.96 -6.06
C VAL A 35 4.19 -10.66 -6.55
N ALA A 36 3.69 -10.06 -7.64
CA ALA A 36 4.21 -8.80 -8.15
C ALA A 36 4.17 -7.69 -7.09
N LEU A 37 3.04 -7.55 -6.40
CA LEU A 37 2.85 -6.54 -5.36
C LEU A 37 3.70 -6.84 -4.11
N ALA A 38 3.90 -8.11 -3.75
CA ALA A 38 4.80 -8.49 -2.66
C ALA A 38 6.26 -8.11 -2.95
N PHE A 39 6.75 -8.33 -4.17
CA PHE A 39 8.08 -7.87 -4.58
C PHE A 39 8.21 -6.35 -4.54
N LYS A 40 7.18 -5.63 -5.01
CA LYS A 40 7.15 -4.16 -4.92
C LYS A 40 7.18 -3.68 -3.47
N LEU A 41 6.37 -4.27 -2.60
CA LEU A 41 6.29 -3.94 -1.18
C LEU A 41 7.62 -4.15 -0.46
N LEU A 42 8.23 -5.33 -0.64
CA LEU A 42 9.52 -5.66 -0.05
C LEU A 42 10.63 -4.73 -0.58
N GLY A 43 10.65 -4.49 -1.90
CA GLY A 43 11.59 -3.57 -2.52
C GLY A 43 11.45 -2.16 -1.97
N SER A 44 10.24 -1.61 -1.93
CA SER A 44 9.98 -0.25 -1.41
C SER A 44 10.35 -0.09 0.06
N SER A 45 10.01 -1.06 0.92
CA SER A 45 10.36 -1.01 2.35
C SER A 45 11.87 -1.05 2.59
N TRP A 46 12.59 -1.83 1.80
CA TRP A 46 14.05 -1.86 1.87
C TRP A 46 14.67 -0.59 1.30
N ASP A 47 14.07 -0.05 0.25
CA ASP A 47 14.54 1.14 -0.46
C ASP A 47 14.54 2.39 0.44
N VAL A 48 13.47 2.64 1.18
CA VAL A 48 13.43 3.75 2.15
C VAL A 48 14.55 3.60 3.17
N SER A 49 14.73 2.41 3.73
CA SER A 49 15.79 2.15 4.70
C SER A 49 17.19 2.31 4.10
N TRP A 50 17.36 1.93 2.82
CA TRP A 50 18.59 2.16 2.06
C TRP A 50 18.93 3.64 1.96
N HIS A 51 17.94 4.47 1.61
CA HIS A 51 18.09 5.92 1.46
C HIS A 51 18.38 6.67 2.76
N PHE A 52 18.06 6.07 3.90
CA PHE A 52 18.46 6.58 5.21
C PHE A 52 19.86 6.10 5.67
N LYS A 53 20.53 5.28 4.85
CA LYS A 53 21.84 4.75 5.20
C LYS A 53 22.91 5.14 4.20
N TRP A 54 22.67 4.91 2.92
CA TRP A 54 23.65 5.08 1.87
C TRP A 54 23.22 6.07 0.80
N LEU A 55 24.21 6.61 0.11
CA LEU A 55 23.96 7.34 -1.12
C LEU A 55 23.20 6.45 -2.11
N ARG A 56 22.39 7.09 -2.95
CA ARG A 56 21.59 6.41 -3.97
C ARG A 56 22.50 5.63 -4.93
N ASP A 57 22.14 4.40 -5.14
CA ASP A 57 22.64 3.54 -6.21
C ASP A 57 21.45 3.05 -7.03
N ASP A 58 21.43 3.37 -8.33
CA ASP A 58 20.36 2.98 -9.26
C ASP A 58 20.22 1.45 -9.38
N LEU A 59 21.27 0.71 -9.09
CA LEU A 59 21.32 -0.76 -9.09
C LEU A 59 21.25 -1.37 -7.68
N ALA A 60 20.92 -0.59 -6.67
CA ALA A 60 20.70 -1.11 -5.33
C ALA A 60 19.78 -2.33 -5.32
N ALA A 61 20.06 -3.31 -4.48
CA ALA A 61 19.28 -4.55 -4.42
C ALA A 61 17.77 -4.29 -4.14
N ALA A 62 17.46 -3.24 -3.40
CA ALA A 62 16.09 -2.78 -3.16
C ALA A 62 15.38 -2.34 -4.45
N HIS A 63 16.07 -1.55 -5.29
CA HIS A 63 15.55 -1.13 -6.60
C HIS A 63 15.37 -2.32 -7.54
N VAL A 64 16.31 -3.27 -7.57
CA VAL A 64 16.20 -4.50 -8.38
C VAL A 64 14.97 -5.29 -7.96
N LEU A 65 14.73 -5.44 -6.65
CA LEU A 65 13.58 -6.17 -6.13
C LEU A 65 12.24 -5.52 -6.54
N ASN A 66 12.14 -4.19 -6.40
CA ASN A 66 10.98 -3.42 -6.88
C ASN A 66 10.79 -3.56 -8.39
N THR A 67 11.90 -3.52 -9.16
CA THR A 67 11.89 -3.66 -10.62
C THR A 67 11.38 -5.05 -11.05
N VAL A 68 11.75 -6.12 -10.35
CA VAL A 68 11.20 -7.47 -10.61
C VAL A 68 9.68 -7.48 -10.42
N GLY A 69 9.17 -6.92 -9.31
CA GLY A 69 7.73 -6.80 -9.08
C GLY A 69 7.02 -5.99 -10.18
N THR A 70 7.63 -4.88 -10.58
CA THR A 70 7.15 -4.03 -11.68
C THR A 70 7.14 -4.78 -13.01
N GLY A 71 8.18 -5.53 -13.34
CA GLY A 71 8.27 -6.35 -14.55
C GLY A 71 7.18 -7.41 -14.62
N ILE A 72 6.89 -8.09 -13.51
CA ILE A 72 5.79 -9.05 -13.42
C ILE A 72 4.44 -8.32 -13.64
N ALA A 73 4.22 -7.16 -13.02
CA ALA A 73 2.98 -6.39 -13.18
C ALA A 73 2.78 -5.94 -14.64
N ILE A 74 3.83 -5.40 -15.29
CA ILE A 74 3.80 -5.03 -16.71
C ILE A 74 3.48 -6.26 -17.58
N GLY A 75 4.14 -7.39 -17.32
CA GLY A 75 3.89 -8.64 -18.03
C GLY A 75 2.43 -9.11 -17.90
N LEU A 76 1.83 -8.97 -16.72
CA LEU A 76 0.42 -9.28 -16.49
C LEU A 76 -0.51 -8.32 -17.26
N VAL A 77 -0.24 -7.01 -17.21
CA VAL A 77 -1.03 -6.01 -17.99
C VAL A 77 -0.96 -6.31 -19.47
N LEU A 78 0.23 -6.62 -19.99
CA LEU A 78 0.41 -7.01 -21.41
C LEU A 78 -0.34 -8.32 -21.74
N ALA A 79 -0.27 -9.32 -20.84
CA ALA A 79 -0.99 -10.58 -21.01
C ALA A 79 -2.51 -10.37 -21.04
N HIS A 80 -3.07 -9.59 -20.08
CA HIS A 80 -4.48 -9.21 -20.09
C HIS A 80 -4.87 -8.44 -21.37
N THR A 81 -4.01 -7.53 -21.81
CA THR A 81 -4.25 -6.69 -23.00
C THR A 81 -4.27 -7.53 -24.29
N PHE A 82 -3.29 -8.41 -24.45
CA PHE A 82 -3.14 -9.21 -25.67
C PHE A 82 -4.16 -10.35 -25.74
N THR A 83 -4.33 -11.08 -24.63
CA THR A 83 -5.14 -12.30 -24.63
C THR A 83 -6.62 -12.05 -24.34
N GLY A 84 -6.94 -10.93 -23.70
CA GLY A 84 -8.29 -10.63 -23.19
C GLY A 84 -8.71 -11.48 -21.98
N TYR A 85 -7.86 -12.41 -21.52
CA TYR A 85 -8.14 -13.23 -20.36
C TYR A 85 -7.97 -12.48 -19.05
N GLY A 86 -8.72 -12.90 -18.03
CA GLY A 86 -8.51 -12.58 -16.62
C GLY A 86 -8.84 -11.15 -16.19
N ALA A 87 -9.26 -10.26 -17.09
CA ALA A 87 -9.65 -8.91 -16.76
C ALA A 87 -10.79 -8.37 -17.64
N ASP A 88 -11.74 -7.66 -17.04
CA ASP A 88 -12.73 -6.88 -17.77
C ASP A 88 -12.12 -5.59 -18.33
N ARG A 89 -12.80 -5.00 -19.33
CA ARG A 89 -12.31 -3.82 -20.07
C ARG A 89 -12.04 -2.60 -19.15
N ARG A 90 -12.86 -2.38 -18.11
CA ARG A 90 -12.71 -1.22 -17.20
C ARG A 90 -11.55 -1.44 -16.26
N SER A 91 -11.46 -2.61 -15.62
CA SER A 91 -10.35 -2.97 -14.73
C SER A 91 -9.02 -2.90 -15.47
N LEU A 92 -8.97 -3.47 -16.70
CA LEU A 92 -7.76 -3.44 -17.52
C LEU A 92 -7.33 -2.01 -17.87
N ARG A 93 -8.26 -1.12 -18.23
CA ARG A 93 -7.92 0.29 -18.49
C ARG A 93 -7.31 0.99 -17.29
N ILE A 94 -7.87 0.74 -16.07
CA ILE A 94 -7.33 1.32 -14.84
C ILE A 94 -5.92 0.80 -14.58
N MET A 95 -5.68 -0.53 -14.75
CA MET A 95 -4.34 -1.12 -14.63
C MET A 95 -3.37 -0.51 -15.66
N GLN A 96 -3.79 -0.36 -16.91
CA GLN A 96 -2.98 0.24 -18.00
C GLN A 96 -2.60 1.69 -17.68
N ILE A 97 -3.56 2.50 -17.21
CA ILE A 97 -3.32 3.91 -16.84
C ILE A 97 -2.31 3.96 -15.67
N GLY A 98 -2.54 3.19 -14.60
CA GLY A 98 -1.64 3.17 -13.46
C GLY A 98 -0.23 2.70 -13.81
N THR A 99 -0.13 1.62 -14.61
CA THR A 99 1.16 1.12 -15.10
C THR A 99 1.84 2.16 -16.00
N GLY A 100 1.08 2.83 -16.87
CA GLY A 100 1.60 3.89 -17.74
C GLY A 100 2.15 5.08 -16.96
N ILE A 101 1.42 5.56 -15.95
CA ILE A 101 1.89 6.62 -15.04
C ILE A 101 3.20 6.20 -14.37
N PHE A 102 3.25 4.98 -13.81
CA PHE A 102 4.44 4.46 -13.13
C PHE A 102 5.65 4.38 -14.07
N VAL A 103 5.47 3.83 -15.27
CA VAL A 103 6.54 3.69 -16.28
C VAL A 103 7.06 5.06 -16.74
N LEU A 104 6.18 6.05 -16.85
CA LEU A 104 6.58 7.42 -17.18
C LEU A 104 7.25 8.15 -16.02
N ALA A 105 6.83 7.86 -14.79
CA ALA A 105 7.41 8.48 -13.61
C ALA A 105 8.88 8.11 -13.39
N GLY A 106 9.30 6.88 -13.73
CA GLY A 106 10.70 6.45 -13.58
C GLY A 106 11.70 7.32 -14.34
N PRO A 107 11.59 7.53 -15.66
CA PRO A 107 12.45 8.46 -16.39
C PRO A 107 12.37 9.90 -15.88
N ILE A 108 11.19 10.37 -15.47
CA ILE A 108 11.00 11.72 -14.91
C ILE A 108 11.81 11.85 -13.61
N ASP A 109 11.77 10.83 -12.75
CA ASP A 109 12.52 10.78 -11.51
C ASP A 109 14.03 10.82 -11.76
N VAL A 110 14.54 10.02 -12.69
CA VAL A 110 15.97 10.02 -13.09
C VAL A 110 16.40 11.40 -13.63
N ILE A 111 15.55 12.03 -14.46
CA ILE A 111 15.84 13.38 -14.99
C ILE A 111 15.83 14.41 -13.86
N ASN A 112 14.82 14.34 -12.97
CA ASN A 112 14.73 15.23 -11.82
C ASN A 112 15.99 15.18 -10.96
N HIS A 113 16.49 13.98 -10.66
CA HIS A 113 17.73 13.79 -9.90
C HIS A 113 18.97 14.36 -10.61
N ARG A 114 19.06 14.27 -11.92
CA ARG A 114 20.18 14.83 -12.68
C ARG A 114 20.17 16.35 -12.74
N VAL A 115 19.00 16.96 -12.72
CA VAL A 115 18.82 18.42 -12.86
C VAL A 115 18.83 19.11 -11.50
N ASN A 116 18.12 18.56 -10.52
CA ASN A 116 17.84 19.18 -9.23
C ASN A 116 18.64 18.56 -8.06
N GLY A 117 19.45 17.54 -8.31
CA GLY A 117 20.09 16.73 -7.28
C GLY A 117 19.18 15.62 -6.76
N LEU A 118 19.67 14.87 -5.75
CA LEU A 118 18.89 13.78 -5.16
C LEU A 118 17.65 14.31 -4.42
N ASP A 119 16.54 13.65 -4.62
CA ASP A 119 15.34 13.89 -3.82
C ASP A 119 15.59 13.38 -2.39
N LEU A 120 15.74 14.30 -1.46
CA LEU A 120 15.86 13.99 -0.04
C LEU A 120 14.50 13.64 0.60
N THR A 121 13.43 13.53 -0.20
CA THR A 121 12.08 13.33 0.33
C THR A 121 11.24 12.37 -0.51
N ALA A 122 10.50 11.50 0.17
CA ALA A 122 9.46 10.67 -0.42
C ALA A 122 8.25 11.51 -0.96
N TRP A 123 8.23 12.82 -0.69
CA TRP A 123 7.16 13.74 -1.08
C TRP A 123 7.48 14.53 -2.35
N SER A 124 8.55 14.21 -3.05
CA SER A 124 8.85 14.86 -4.33
C SER A 124 7.76 14.57 -5.36
N PRO A 125 7.56 15.46 -6.34
CA PRO A 125 6.55 15.24 -7.39
C PRO A 125 6.77 13.95 -8.18
N SER A 126 8.02 13.56 -8.45
CA SER A 126 8.36 12.33 -9.15
C SER A 126 8.00 11.08 -8.33
N HIS A 127 8.32 11.08 -7.04
CA HIS A 127 7.94 10.00 -6.12
C HIS A 127 6.41 9.90 -5.95
N LEU A 128 5.70 11.03 -5.84
CA LEU A 128 4.23 11.05 -5.78
C LEU A 128 3.60 10.46 -7.04
N LEU A 129 4.21 10.65 -8.23
CA LEU A 129 3.77 10.00 -9.46
C LEU A 129 3.99 8.48 -9.42
N LEU A 130 5.11 8.01 -8.88
CA LEU A 130 5.37 6.57 -8.69
C LEU A 130 4.33 5.93 -7.77
N TYR A 131 4.04 6.54 -6.63
CA TYR A 131 3.01 6.03 -5.70
C TYR A 131 1.60 6.14 -6.29
N GLY A 132 1.29 7.27 -6.93
CA GLY A 132 0.01 7.48 -7.60
C GLY A 132 -0.24 6.47 -8.72
N GLY A 133 0.76 6.23 -9.58
CA GLY A 133 0.70 5.22 -10.62
C GLY A 133 0.49 3.81 -10.07
N THR A 134 1.23 3.46 -9.01
CA THR A 134 1.06 2.19 -8.30
C THR A 134 -0.33 2.07 -7.67
N ALA A 135 -0.84 3.13 -7.02
CA ALA A 135 -2.17 3.13 -6.42
C ALA A 135 -3.27 2.91 -7.46
N VAL A 136 -3.21 3.61 -8.61
CA VAL A 136 -4.17 3.43 -9.71
C VAL A 136 -4.08 2.01 -10.27
N MET A 137 -2.89 1.46 -10.44
CA MET A 137 -2.71 0.07 -10.88
C MET A 137 -3.35 -0.91 -9.88
N ILE A 138 -3.06 -0.79 -8.58
CA ILE A 138 -3.65 -1.63 -7.52
C ILE A 138 -5.18 -1.49 -7.50
N ALA A 139 -5.72 -0.27 -7.68
CA ALA A 139 -7.18 -0.05 -7.76
C ALA A 139 -7.80 -0.85 -8.91
N GLY A 140 -7.12 -0.91 -10.06
CA GLY A 140 -7.53 -1.75 -11.19
C GLY A 140 -7.53 -3.24 -10.83
N VAL A 141 -6.50 -3.71 -10.13
CA VAL A 141 -6.40 -5.10 -9.65
C VAL A 141 -7.48 -5.42 -8.62
N ILE A 142 -7.70 -4.54 -7.64
CA ILE A 142 -8.77 -4.69 -6.62
C ILE A 142 -10.14 -4.79 -7.30
N ARG A 143 -10.41 -3.86 -8.25
CA ARG A 143 -11.67 -3.89 -9.00
C ARG A 143 -11.83 -5.19 -9.78
N ASN A 144 -10.78 -5.62 -10.47
CA ASN A 144 -10.79 -6.87 -11.21
C ASN A 144 -11.04 -8.07 -10.30
N TRP A 145 -10.36 -8.13 -9.16
CA TRP A 145 -10.54 -9.19 -8.17
C TRP A 145 -11.96 -9.20 -7.62
N TYR A 146 -12.50 -8.03 -7.28
CA TYR A 146 -13.85 -7.88 -6.77
C TYR A 146 -14.92 -8.39 -7.76
N HIS A 147 -14.77 -8.10 -9.05
CA HIS A 147 -15.68 -8.55 -10.11
C HIS A 147 -15.43 -9.99 -10.59
N SER A 148 -14.32 -10.60 -10.16
CA SER A 148 -14.00 -12.01 -10.44
C SER A 148 -14.56 -12.96 -9.38
N PHE A 149 -15.55 -12.56 -8.60
CA PHE A 149 -16.14 -13.39 -7.56
C PHE A 149 -16.76 -14.66 -8.17
N PRO A 150 -16.32 -15.87 -7.81
CA PRO A 150 -16.96 -17.08 -8.26
C PRO A 150 -18.34 -17.23 -7.58
N ALA A 151 -19.35 -17.56 -8.36
CA ALA A 151 -20.71 -17.84 -7.82
C ALA A 151 -20.74 -19.03 -6.85
N ASP A 152 -19.66 -19.79 -6.77
CA ASP A 152 -19.51 -21.00 -5.99
C ASP A 152 -19.02 -20.68 -4.56
N HIS A 153 -19.83 -21.07 -3.55
CA HIS A 153 -19.64 -20.72 -2.15
C HIS A 153 -18.33 -21.24 -1.52
N GLY A 154 -17.65 -22.22 -2.11
CA GLY A 154 -16.45 -22.83 -1.55
C GLY A 154 -15.21 -21.91 -1.51
N TYR A 155 -15.16 -20.84 -2.31
CA TYR A 155 -14.00 -19.94 -2.45
C TYR A 155 -14.19 -18.56 -1.84
N THR A 156 -15.31 -18.28 -1.21
CA THR A 156 -15.63 -16.96 -0.67
C THR A 156 -14.57 -16.44 0.29
N ARG A 157 -14.07 -17.29 1.19
CA ARG A 157 -13.06 -16.89 2.18
C ARG A 157 -11.69 -16.58 1.54
N GLN A 158 -11.24 -17.39 0.58
CA GLN A 158 -9.96 -17.16 -0.11
C GLN A 158 -10.02 -15.89 -0.95
N TRP A 159 -11.13 -15.64 -1.62
CA TRP A 159 -11.37 -14.42 -2.36
C TRP A 159 -11.36 -13.20 -1.44
N GLN A 160 -12.02 -13.24 -0.29
CA GLN A 160 -12.03 -12.16 0.70
C GLN A 160 -10.63 -11.92 1.29
N LEU A 161 -9.88 -12.97 1.59
CA LEU A 161 -8.48 -12.86 2.05
C LEU A 161 -7.61 -12.19 0.99
N GLY A 162 -7.78 -12.54 -0.29
CA GLY A 162 -7.08 -11.88 -1.38
C GLY A 162 -7.42 -10.38 -1.48
N LEU A 163 -8.69 -10.00 -1.30
CA LEU A 163 -9.07 -8.59 -1.23
C LEU A 163 -8.46 -7.88 -0.01
N VAL A 164 -8.45 -8.51 1.16
CA VAL A 164 -7.79 -7.94 2.35
C VAL A 164 -6.31 -7.70 2.07
N ALA A 165 -5.62 -8.67 1.44
CA ALA A 165 -4.22 -8.53 1.07
C ALA A 165 -4.01 -7.37 0.06
N LEU A 166 -4.85 -7.27 -0.97
CA LEU A 166 -4.77 -6.19 -1.96
C LEU A 166 -5.03 -4.81 -1.33
N TRP A 167 -5.99 -4.73 -0.40
CA TRP A 167 -6.22 -3.50 0.36
C TRP A 167 -5.09 -3.17 1.31
N ALA A 168 -4.41 -4.17 1.89
CA ALA A 168 -3.21 -3.93 2.69
C ALA A 168 -2.05 -3.40 1.82
N PHE A 169 -1.86 -3.91 0.59
CA PHE A 169 -0.91 -3.35 -0.38
C PHE A 169 -1.28 -1.90 -0.78
N MET A 170 -2.58 -1.64 -1.01
CA MET A 170 -3.04 -0.27 -1.30
C MET A 170 -2.80 0.66 -0.13
N PHE A 171 -3.11 0.22 1.08
CA PHE A 171 -2.92 1.00 2.30
C PHE A 171 -1.44 1.32 2.50
N GLU A 172 -0.57 0.34 2.41
CA GLU A 172 0.88 0.54 2.51
C GLU A 172 1.38 1.53 1.45
N ASN A 173 1.02 1.35 0.19
CA ASN A 173 1.44 2.23 -0.89
C ASN A 173 1.03 3.69 -0.68
N MET A 174 -0.17 3.94 -0.11
CA MET A 174 -0.64 5.29 0.18
C MET A 174 -0.12 5.85 1.50
N PHE A 175 0.20 4.97 2.45
CA PHE A 175 0.80 5.35 3.73
C PHE A 175 2.32 5.54 3.62
N PHE A 176 2.96 4.95 2.61
CA PHE A 176 4.40 4.93 2.39
C PHE A 176 5.09 6.30 2.48
N PRO A 177 4.55 7.41 1.90
CA PRO A 177 5.19 8.72 2.03
C PRO A 177 5.35 9.19 3.48
N THR A 178 4.47 8.76 4.39
CA THR A 178 4.57 9.09 5.82
C THR A 178 5.68 8.28 6.51
N GLY A 179 6.08 7.16 5.92
CA GLY A 179 7.20 6.36 6.41
C GLY A 179 8.49 7.16 6.51
N GLN A 180 8.67 8.19 5.67
CA GLN A 180 9.82 9.07 5.79
C GLN A 180 9.94 9.71 7.18
N GLN A 181 8.82 10.22 7.74
CA GLN A 181 8.85 10.78 9.09
C GLN A 181 9.15 9.69 10.14
N GLU A 182 8.67 8.47 9.94
CA GLU A 182 8.93 7.34 10.86
C GLU A 182 10.40 6.91 10.86
N TYR A 183 11.06 6.90 9.69
CA TYR A 183 12.50 6.64 9.59
C TYR A 183 13.32 7.85 10.05
N GLY A 184 12.95 9.03 9.57
CA GLY A 184 13.70 10.25 9.81
C GLY A 184 13.79 10.64 11.29
N ILE A 185 12.74 10.40 12.03
CA ILE A 185 12.74 10.61 13.48
C ILE A 185 13.77 9.72 14.19
N LEU A 186 13.91 8.46 13.76
CA LEU A 186 14.94 7.56 14.30
C LEU A 186 16.34 8.01 13.92
N GLU A 187 16.51 8.56 12.71
CA GLU A 187 17.78 9.15 12.27
C GLU A 187 18.17 10.34 13.13
N VAL A 188 17.25 11.29 13.38
CA VAL A 188 17.50 12.41 14.29
C VAL A 188 17.89 11.94 15.69
N ALA A 189 17.18 10.94 16.22
CA ALA A 189 17.49 10.37 17.52
C ALA A 189 18.85 9.68 17.55
N SER A 190 19.24 8.96 16.49
CA SER A 190 20.55 8.31 16.38
C SER A 190 21.68 9.33 16.25
N TRP A 191 21.44 10.42 15.52
CA TRP A 191 22.35 11.55 15.42
C TRP A 191 22.66 12.17 16.79
N PHE A 192 21.62 12.45 17.59
CA PHE A 192 21.81 13.00 18.96
C PHE A 192 22.56 12.06 19.90
N ARG A 193 22.50 10.75 19.66
CA ARG A 193 23.30 9.75 20.40
C ARG A 193 24.75 9.66 19.91
N GLY A 194 25.12 10.41 18.85
CA GLY A 194 26.43 10.32 18.21
C GLY A 194 26.65 9.05 17.37
N GLN A 195 25.58 8.37 17.02
CA GLN A 195 25.60 7.12 16.23
C GLN A 195 24.54 7.18 15.10
N PRO A 196 24.66 8.12 14.14
CA PRO A 196 23.73 8.22 13.04
C PRO A 196 23.68 6.92 12.23
N TYR A 197 22.50 6.57 11.71
CA TYR A 197 22.36 5.46 10.79
C TYR A 197 22.97 5.80 9.42
N ALA A 198 22.81 7.06 9.00
CA ALA A 198 23.33 7.54 7.73
C ALA A 198 24.86 7.56 7.73
N GLU A 199 25.45 7.01 6.67
CA GLU A 199 26.89 7.05 6.47
C GLU A 199 27.39 8.50 6.25
N PRO A 200 28.63 8.83 6.61
CA PRO A 200 29.17 10.20 6.53
C PRO A 200 29.04 10.83 5.14
N GLU A 201 29.19 10.04 4.09
CA GLU A 201 29.08 10.49 2.70
C GLU A 201 27.66 10.96 2.36
N LEU A 202 26.62 10.28 2.87
CA LEU A 202 25.23 10.68 2.69
C LEU A 202 24.94 11.98 3.45
N LEU A 203 25.39 12.08 4.70
CA LEU A 203 25.21 13.29 5.52
C LEU A 203 25.91 14.49 4.91
N GLN A 204 27.14 14.31 4.42
CA GLN A 204 27.90 15.36 3.73
C GLN A 204 27.23 15.78 2.43
N PHE A 205 26.72 14.83 1.66
CA PHE A 205 25.99 15.12 0.43
C PHE A 205 24.71 15.92 0.70
N ALA A 206 23.91 15.52 1.68
CA ALA A 206 22.71 16.23 2.10
C ALA A 206 23.03 17.65 2.58
N ALA A 207 24.07 17.84 3.36
CA ALA A 207 24.54 19.14 3.84
C ALA A 207 24.96 20.06 2.69
N ILE A 208 25.69 19.55 1.70
CA ILE A 208 26.10 20.28 0.49
C ILE A 208 24.87 20.75 -0.29
N GLN A 209 23.88 19.88 -0.50
CA GLN A 209 22.62 20.24 -1.19
C GLN A 209 21.86 21.35 -0.45
N LEU A 210 21.94 21.37 0.88
CA LEU A 210 21.32 22.41 1.72
C LEU A 210 22.18 23.67 1.85
N GLY A 211 23.40 23.68 1.27
CA GLY A 211 24.34 24.83 1.34
C GLY A 211 24.83 25.12 2.75
N ARG A 212 25.02 24.09 3.61
CA ARG A 212 25.39 24.24 5.01
C ARG A 212 26.34 23.14 5.49
N PRO A 213 27.00 23.30 6.65
CA PRO A 213 27.76 22.22 7.25
C PRO A 213 26.88 21.07 7.74
N VAL A 214 27.48 19.91 8.01
CA VAL A 214 26.80 18.79 8.68
C VAL A 214 26.53 19.20 10.14
N ASP A 215 25.34 19.58 10.43
CA ASP A 215 24.87 20.02 11.76
C ASP A 215 23.45 19.54 12.04
N ASP A 216 22.91 19.83 13.22
CA ASP A 216 21.58 19.41 13.65
C ASP A 216 20.48 19.84 12.66
N VAL A 217 20.60 21.01 12.06
CA VAL A 217 19.60 21.53 11.12
C VAL A 217 19.71 20.82 9.76
N ALA A 218 20.93 20.49 9.32
CA ALA A 218 21.10 19.67 8.12
C ALA A 218 20.48 18.29 8.30
N ILE A 219 20.71 17.66 9.46
CA ILE A 219 20.14 16.35 9.79
C ILE A 219 18.61 16.39 9.87
N GLN A 220 18.06 17.39 10.55
CA GLN A 220 16.59 17.54 10.60
C GLN A 220 15.99 17.74 9.21
N SER A 221 16.60 18.62 8.40
CA SER A 221 16.12 18.90 7.05
C SER A 221 16.22 17.71 6.10
N PHE A 222 17.24 16.86 6.28
CA PHE A 222 17.39 15.59 5.56
C PHE A 222 16.38 14.56 6.04
N ALA A 223 16.31 14.34 7.35
CA ALA A 223 15.57 13.24 7.92
C ALA A 223 14.04 13.51 7.96
N VAL A 224 13.63 14.75 8.27
CA VAL A 224 12.22 15.14 8.46
C VAL A 224 11.90 16.41 7.66
N PRO A 225 11.99 16.36 6.32
CA PRO A 225 11.85 17.55 5.46
C PRO A 225 10.42 18.11 5.41
N ILE A 226 9.45 17.38 5.92
CA ILE A 226 8.02 17.70 5.82
C ILE A 226 7.48 18.16 7.17
N ALA A 227 6.59 19.14 7.14
CA ALA A 227 5.95 19.66 8.35
C ALA A 227 5.26 18.54 9.16
N PRO A 228 5.40 18.52 10.50
CA PRO A 228 4.91 17.41 11.35
C PRO A 228 3.41 17.13 11.22
N TRP A 229 2.59 18.16 10.97
CA TRP A 229 1.14 18.02 10.82
C TRP A 229 0.72 17.18 9.60
N VAL A 230 1.60 17.03 8.60
CA VAL A 230 1.31 16.26 7.38
C VAL A 230 1.12 14.79 7.69
N TYR A 231 1.91 14.24 8.61
CA TYR A 231 1.83 12.83 9.00
C TYR A 231 0.41 12.44 9.49
N PRO A 232 -0.13 13.02 10.57
CA PRO A 232 -1.44 12.63 11.06
C PRO A 232 -2.58 12.98 10.10
N VAL A 233 -2.48 14.12 9.40
CA VAL A 233 -3.52 14.54 8.45
C VAL A 233 -3.57 13.60 7.26
N TRP A 234 -2.44 13.24 6.67
CA TRP A 234 -2.39 12.28 5.56
C TRP A 234 -2.90 10.90 5.99
N ALA A 235 -2.40 10.40 7.11
CA ALA A 235 -2.81 9.11 7.64
C ALA A 235 -4.32 9.02 7.87
N ILE A 236 -4.93 10.06 8.44
CA ILE A 236 -6.36 10.08 8.76
C ILE A 236 -7.21 10.45 7.54
N ALA A 237 -6.91 11.57 6.86
CA ALA A 237 -7.77 12.08 5.80
C ALA A 237 -7.64 11.33 4.47
N ILE A 238 -6.48 10.72 4.18
CA ILE A 238 -6.21 10.05 2.90
C ILE A 238 -6.19 8.53 3.03
N CYS A 239 -5.55 7.98 4.09
CA CYS A 239 -5.43 6.53 4.20
C CYS A 239 -6.66 5.86 4.83
N VAL A 240 -7.36 6.49 5.79
CA VAL A 240 -8.59 5.92 6.38
C VAL A 240 -9.70 5.67 5.37
N PRO A 241 -9.99 6.53 4.39
CA PRO A 241 -10.96 6.25 3.33
C PRO A 241 -10.74 4.94 2.58
N LEU A 242 -9.48 4.47 2.47
CA LEU A 242 -9.16 3.17 1.90
C LEU A 242 -9.71 2.03 2.77
N LEU A 243 -9.65 2.17 4.10
CA LEU A 243 -10.23 1.23 5.03
C LEU A 243 -11.76 1.19 4.94
N VAL A 244 -12.37 2.35 4.71
CA VAL A 244 -13.82 2.47 4.46
C VAL A 244 -14.21 1.71 3.19
N LEU A 245 -13.48 1.92 2.08
CA LEU A 245 -13.68 1.18 0.83
C LEU A 245 -13.46 -0.32 1.02
N ALA A 246 -12.37 -0.71 1.67
CA ALA A 246 -12.09 -2.10 1.97
C ALA A 246 -13.25 -2.74 2.75
N ARG A 247 -13.77 -2.04 3.77
CA ARG A 247 -14.89 -2.50 4.59
C ARG A 247 -16.16 -2.72 3.77
N ILE A 248 -16.45 -1.83 2.82
CA ILE A 248 -17.59 -1.96 1.91
C ILE A 248 -17.40 -3.14 0.96
N MET A 249 -16.21 -3.27 0.35
CA MET A 249 -15.95 -4.25 -0.71
C MET A 249 -15.77 -5.69 -0.19
N VAL A 250 -15.05 -5.88 0.91
CA VAL A 250 -14.79 -7.22 1.49
C VAL A 250 -16.01 -7.73 2.28
N GLY A 251 -16.68 -6.83 3.00
CA GLY A 251 -17.91 -7.14 3.72
C GLY A 251 -17.75 -7.85 5.08
N TRP A 252 -16.51 -8.17 5.52
CA TRP A 252 -16.31 -8.72 6.87
C TRP A 252 -16.56 -7.67 7.94
N ARG A 253 -17.05 -8.12 9.09
CA ARG A 253 -17.34 -7.25 10.23
C ARG A 253 -16.12 -6.45 10.70
N TRP A 254 -14.92 -7.02 10.59
CA TRP A 254 -13.64 -6.47 11.04
C TRP A 254 -12.65 -6.32 9.90
N THR A 255 -13.10 -5.88 8.72
CA THR A 255 -12.25 -5.72 7.54
C THR A 255 -11.21 -4.64 7.70
N ALA A 256 -11.58 -3.46 8.19
CA ALA A 256 -10.63 -2.35 8.37
C ALA A 256 -9.54 -2.75 9.36
N THR A 257 -9.93 -3.38 10.48
CA THR A 257 -8.99 -3.95 11.46
C THR A 257 -8.08 -5.02 10.84
N ALA A 258 -8.62 -5.89 9.97
CA ALA A 258 -7.83 -6.93 9.31
C ALA A 258 -6.81 -6.33 8.30
N VAL A 259 -7.20 -5.30 7.55
CA VAL A 259 -6.29 -4.62 6.60
C VAL A 259 -5.13 -3.94 7.33
N VAL A 260 -5.42 -3.11 8.34
CA VAL A 260 -4.34 -2.46 9.12
C VAL A 260 -3.57 -3.47 9.96
N GLY A 261 -4.22 -4.53 10.44
CA GLY A 261 -3.56 -5.63 11.15
C GLY A 261 -2.54 -6.35 10.27
N ALA A 262 -2.90 -6.63 9.00
CA ALA A 262 -1.97 -7.20 8.03
C ALA A 262 -0.79 -6.26 7.74
N TYR A 263 -1.05 -4.95 7.60
CA TYR A 263 -0.01 -3.94 7.42
C TYR A 263 0.92 -3.85 8.64
N VAL A 264 0.37 -3.73 9.84
CA VAL A 264 1.17 -3.67 11.09
C VAL A 264 1.99 -4.96 11.29
N ALA A 265 1.39 -6.13 11.04
CA ALA A 265 2.10 -7.41 11.10
C ALA A 265 3.27 -7.45 10.10
N TYR A 266 3.06 -6.96 8.87
CA TYR A 266 4.13 -6.80 7.89
C TYR A 266 5.26 -5.90 8.43
N ARG A 267 4.94 -4.74 9.01
CA ARG A 267 5.93 -3.81 9.59
C ARG A 267 6.69 -4.46 10.75
N CYS A 268 6.01 -5.26 11.58
CA CYS A 268 6.65 -6.05 12.64
C CYS A 268 7.63 -7.10 12.11
N LEU A 269 7.38 -7.66 10.92
CA LEU A 269 8.30 -8.61 10.28
C LEU A 269 9.50 -7.90 9.63
N ILE A 270 9.28 -6.75 8.99
CA ILE A 270 10.34 -6.00 8.31
C ILE A 270 11.29 -5.34 9.32
N TRP A 271 10.77 -4.85 10.45
CA TRP A 271 11.57 -4.16 11.46
C TRP A 271 12.82 -4.96 11.92
N PRO A 272 12.69 -6.22 12.42
CA PRO A 272 13.84 -7.01 12.82
C PRO A 272 14.75 -7.37 11.63
N LEU A 273 14.19 -7.62 10.44
CA LEU A 273 15.00 -7.92 9.26
C LEU A 273 15.93 -6.76 8.92
N LEU A 274 15.45 -5.52 8.93
CA LEU A 274 16.27 -4.33 8.70
C LEU A 274 17.31 -4.17 9.81
N THR A 275 16.90 -4.29 11.07
CA THR A 275 17.80 -4.13 12.23
C THR A 275 18.93 -5.15 12.23
N PHE A 276 18.63 -6.43 11.94
CA PHE A 276 19.67 -7.48 11.86
C PHE A 276 20.60 -7.33 10.67
N THR A 277 20.18 -6.64 9.61
CA THR A 277 20.98 -6.40 8.42
C THR A 277 21.64 -5.02 8.42
N ILE A 278 21.76 -4.37 9.59
CA ILE A 278 22.39 -3.06 9.79
C ILE A 278 21.71 -1.87 9.10
N PHE A 279 20.50 -2.07 8.59
CA PHE A 279 19.71 -0.99 8.01
C PHE A 279 18.90 -0.25 9.10
N PRO A 280 18.65 1.06 8.93
CA PRO A 280 17.81 1.80 9.87
C PRO A 280 16.41 1.19 9.93
N PRO A 281 15.87 0.95 11.13
CA PRO A 281 14.49 0.53 11.29
C PRO A 281 13.54 1.72 11.10
N SER A 282 12.25 1.44 11.04
CA SER A 282 11.20 2.45 11.10
C SER A 282 10.35 2.28 12.35
N VAL A 283 9.53 3.27 12.67
CA VAL A 283 8.48 3.10 13.68
C VAL A 283 7.40 2.14 13.16
N VAL A 284 6.98 1.18 13.97
CA VAL A 284 5.82 0.35 13.66
C VAL A 284 4.56 1.07 14.15
N PRO A 285 3.62 1.47 13.25
CA PRO A 285 2.48 2.29 13.63
C PRO A 285 1.34 1.47 14.26
N PHE A 286 1.52 0.99 15.50
CA PHE A 286 0.52 0.20 16.23
C PHE A 286 -0.79 0.96 16.46
N TRP A 287 -0.74 2.29 16.54
CA TRP A 287 -1.90 3.16 16.70
C TRP A 287 -2.97 2.96 15.62
N LEU A 288 -2.56 2.52 14.42
CA LEU A 288 -3.48 2.20 13.31
C LEU A 288 -4.46 1.07 13.66
N LEU A 289 -4.11 0.16 14.55
CA LEU A 289 -5.02 -0.92 14.97
C LEU A 289 -6.29 -0.35 15.59
N LEU A 290 -6.16 0.68 16.46
CA LEU A 290 -7.33 1.35 17.04
C LEU A 290 -8.14 2.09 15.97
N VAL A 291 -7.48 2.72 14.99
CA VAL A 291 -8.15 3.35 13.84
C VAL A 291 -8.99 2.33 13.08
N GLY A 292 -8.42 1.16 12.75
CA GLY A 292 -9.16 0.09 12.08
C GLY A 292 -10.38 -0.39 12.86
N VAL A 293 -10.22 -0.59 14.18
CA VAL A 293 -11.32 -0.95 15.09
C VAL A 293 -12.41 0.13 15.08
N CYS A 294 -12.04 1.41 15.15
CA CYS A 294 -12.99 2.53 15.14
C CYS A 294 -13.77 2.58 13.81
N VAL A 295 -13.10 2.41 12.66
CA VAL A 295 -13.77 2.34 11.36
C VAL A 295 -14.80 1.21 11.36
N ASP A 296 -14.41 -0.01 11.74
CA ASP A 296 -15.33 -1.14 11.78
C ASP A 296 -16.49 -0.93 12.77
N ALA A 297 -16.22 -0.34 13.93
CA ALA A 297 -17.25 -0.03 14.94
C ALA A 297 -18.29 0.96 14.42
N VAL A 298 -17.87 1.98 13.67
CA VAL A 298 -18.79 2.94 13.03
C VAL A 298 -19.71 2.25 12.03
N PHE A 299 -19.24 1.22 11.33
CA PHE A 299 -20.08 0.42 10.42
C PHE A 299 -21.10 -0.47 11.15
N LEU A 300 -20.95 -0.71 12.44
CA LEU A 300 -21.95 -1.44 13.25
C LEU A 300 -23.14 -0.56 13.65
N LEU A 301 -23.00 0.76 13.53
CA LEU A 301 -24.07 1.69 13.83
C LEU A 301 -25.21 1.58 12.81
N ARG A 302 -26.45 1.58 13.31
CA ARG A 302 -27.66 1.65 12.48
C ARG A 302 -27.91 3.09 12.02
N ALA A 303 -27.02 3.60 11.17
CA ALA A 303 -27.03 4.96 10.66
C ALA A 303 -27.00 4.97 9.13
N ASN A 304 -27.48 6.04 8.51
CA ASN A 304 -27.27 6.22 7.07
C ASN A 304 -25.81 6.51 6.76
N ALA A 305 -25.44 6.43 5.49
CA ALA A 305 -24.03 6.53 5.06
C ALA A 305 -23.39 7.89 5.40
N TYR A 306 -24.15 8.98 5.30
CA TYR A 306 -23.64 10.33 5.63
C TYR A 306 -23.45 10.53 7.12
N LEU A 307 -24.41 10.07 7.94
CA LEU A 307 -24.26 10.13 9.39
C LEU A 307 -23.09 9.27 9.87
N ARG A 308 -22.85 8.11 9.23
CA ARG A 308 -21.64 7.33 9.49
C ARG A 308 -20.37 8.10 9.13
N ALA A 309 -20.35 8.87 8.02
CA ALA A 309 -19.19 9.68 7.65
C ALA A 309 -18.92 10.76 8.70
N VAL A 310 -19.96 11.43 9.22
CA VAL A 310 -19.80 12.45 10.26
C VAL A 310 -19.29 11.83 11.57
N ILE A 311 -19.94 10.78 12.07
CA ILE A 311 -19.54 10.08 13.30
C ILE A 311 -18.13 9.49 13.12
N GLY A 312 -17.86 8.86 11.95
CA GLY A 312 -16.58 8.25 11.63
C GLY A 312 -15.46 9.28 11.61
N ALA A 313 -15.68 10.43 10.97
CA ALA A 313 -14.67 11.48 10.92
C ALA A 313 -14.27 11.96 12.31
N VAL A 314 -15.24 12.19 13.21
CA VAL A 314 -14.96 12.62 14.58
C VAL A 314 -14.30 11.51 15.39
N VAL A 315 -14.92 10.32 15.46
CA VAL A 315 -14.45 9.20 16.29
C VAL A 315 -13.06 8.75 15.87
N VAL A 316 -12.83 8.58 14.56
CA VAL A 316 -11.54 8.09 14.04
C VAL A 316 -10.45 9.13 14.21
N SER A 317 -10.74 10.43 14.01
CA SER A 317 -9.73 11.48 14.22
C SER A 317 -9.34 11.57 15.69
N VAL A 318 -10.30 11.63 16.62
CA VAL A 318 -10.03 11.70 18.05
C VAL A 318 -9.29 10.44 18.53
N ALA A 319 -9.77 9.26 18.17
CA ALA A 319 -9.14 8.00 18.55
C ALA A 319 -7.75 7.84 17.92
N GLY A 320 -7.58 8.23 16.65
CA GLY A 320 -6.30 8.18 15.95
C GLY A 320 -5.24 9.05 16.59
N TYR A 321 -5.54 10.32 16.86
CA TYR A 321 -4.63 11.23 17.55
C TYR A 321 -4.33 10.77 18.97
N GLY A 322 -5.35 10.32 19.70
CA GLY A 322 -5.16 9.76 21.05
C GLY A 322 -4.29 8.49 21.04
N ALA A 323 -4.47 7.62 20.04
CA ALA A 323 -3.66 6.41 19.90
C ALA A 323 -2.22 6.70 19.48
N MET A 324 -2.00 7.69 18.59
CA MET A 324 -0.65 8.17 18.26
C MET A 324 0.05 8.69 19.52
N TRP A 325 -0.61 9.56 20.29
CA TRP A 325 -0.07 10.05 21.55
C TRP A 325 0.21 8.92 22.53
N LEU A 326 -0.72 7.99 22.73
CA LEU A 326 -0.53 6.85 23.62
C LEU A 326 0.67 5.99 23.18
N GLN A 327 0.83 5.75 21.88
CA GLN A 327 1.98 5.03 21.36
C GLN A 327 3.28 5.78 21.70
N THR A 328 3.34 7.10 21.58
CA THR A 328 4.54 7.87 21.93
C THR A 328 4.89 7.72 23.40
N VAL A 329 3.89 7.77 24.28
CA VAL A 329 4.09 7.62 25.73
C VAL A 329 4.56 6.22 26.10
N VAL A 330 3.99 5.17 25.49
CA VAL A 330 4.26 3.77 25.84
C VAL A 330 5.56 3.25 25.22
N SER A 331 5.87 3.67 23.99
CA SER A 331 7.00 3.08 23.24
C SER A 331 8.38 3.58 23.69
N SER A 332 8.47 4.55 24.59
CA SER A 332 9.73 5.17 25.07
C SER A 332 10.73 5.51 23.94
N THR A 333 10.29 5.48 22.70
CA THR A 333 11.06 5.87 21.53
C THR A 333 10.93 7.38 21.37
N PRO A 334 12.04 8.09 21.15
CA PRO A 334 12.12 9.51 21.42
C PRO A 334 11.57 10.36 20.28
N THR A 335 10.86 11.38 20.55
CA THR A 335 10.82 12.71 19.92
C THR A 335 9.44 13.32 19.74
N ASP A 336 9.23 14.43 20.40
CA ASP A 336 8.19 15.39 20.06
C ASP A 336 8.80 16.46 19.10
N LEU A 337 8.80 16.20 17.80
CA LEU A 337 9.31 17.13 16.80
C LEU A 337 8.26 18.20 16.43
N ALA A 338 7.02 18.06 16.88
CA ALA A 338 5.91 18.84 16.38
C ALA A 338 5.99 20.33 16.77
N ASP A 339 6.46 20.63 17.97
CA ASP A 339 6.38 21.98 18.54
C ASP A 339 7.72 22.51 19.08
N ARG A 340 8.85 21.79 18.87
CA ARG A 340 10.17 22.18 19.39
C ARG A 340 11.18 22.46 18.27
N THR A 341 12.01 23.47 18.46
CA THR A 341 13.17 23.68 17.59
C THR A 341 14.22 22.58 17.82
N ILE A 342 15.08 22.33 16.84
CA ILE A 342 16.15 21.33 16.94
C ILE A 342 17.05 21.56 18.17
N GLY A 343 17.33 22.82 18.53
CA GLY A 343 18.08 23.17 19.73
C GLY A 343 17.36 22.79 21.03
N GLN A 344 16.03 22.99 21.08
CA GLN A 344 15.22 22.56 22.22
C GLN A 344 15.15 21.03 22.33
N LEU A 345 15.10 20.31 21.19
CA LEU A 345 15.15 18.86 21.15
C LEU A 345 16.48 18.33 21.66
N ARG A 346 17.60 18.94 21.24
CA ARG A 346 18.93 18.58 21.75
C ARG A 346 19.02 18.80 23.26
N GLN A 347 18.60 19.95 23.75
CA GLN A 347 18.61 20.25 25.18
C GLN A 347 17.74 19.26 25.98
N ALA A 348 16.55 18.93 25.48
CA ALA A 348 15.68 17.93 26.12
C ALA A 348 16.34 16.53 26.13
N PHE A 349 16.97 16.15 25.04
CA PHE A 349 17.69 14.88 24.95
C PHE A 349 18.87 14.82 25.94
N GLU A 350 19.67 15.89 26.00
CA GLU A 350 20.80 16.01 26.93
C GLU A 350 20.35 16.05 28.39
N ALA A 351 19.16 16.59 28.67
CA ALA A 351 18.53 16.55 29.98
C ALA A 351 17.96 15.17 30.39
N GLY A 352 18.00 14.20 29.50
CA GLY A 352 17.47 12.86 29.72
C GLY A 352 15.94 12.75 29.54
N ASP A 353 15.30 13.76 28.96
CA ASP A 353 13.89 13.68 28.60
C ASP A 353 13.68 12.58 27.57
N SER A 354 12.67 11.75 27.78
CA SER A 354 12.22 10.80 26.76
C SER A 354 11.54 11.61 25.64
N LEU A 355 12.26 11.73 24.53
CA LEU A 355 11.75 12.39 23.33
C LEU A 355 10.74 11.45 22.64
N HIS A 356 9.52 11.89 22.40
CA HIS A 356 8.42 11.06 21.87
C HIS A 356 8.30 11.18 20.35
N MET A 357 8.09 10.05 19.66
CA MET A 357 8.40 9.86 18.24
C MET A 357 7.30 10.02 17.24
N VAL A 358 6.06 10.11 17.60
CA VAL A 358 5.05 10.35 16.59
C VAL A 358 4.67 11.81 16.65
N PRO A 359 4.83 12.57 15.54
CA PRO A 359 4.44 13.98 15.55
C PRO A 359 2.93 14.07 15.71
N VAL A 360 2.49 14.19 16.97
CA VAL A 360 1.08 14.44 17.28
C VAL A 360 0.88 15.96 17.23
N ALA A 361 0.79 16.49 16.02
CA ALA A 361 0.43 17.88 15.83
C ALA A 361 -1.06 18.09 16.17
N TRP A 362 -1.40 18.19 17.47
CA TRP A 362 -2.77 18.27 17.95
C TRP A 362 -3.60 19.37 17.29
N THR A 363 -2.96 20.49 16.94
CA THR A 363 -3.61 21.60 16.23
C THR A 363 -4.14 21.19 14.84
N SER A 364 -3.61 20.14 14.25
CA SER A 364 -4.04 19.63 12.94
C SER A 364 -5.23 18.65 12.99
N ILE A 365 -5.73 18.29 14.17
CA ILE A 365 -6.85 17.35 14.31
C ILE A 365 -8.11 17.82 13.56
N TRP A 366 -8.34 19.15 13.54
CA TRP A 366 -9.49 19.72 12.82
C TRP A 366 -9.36 19.55 11.31
N LEU A 367 -8.15 19.74 10.78
CA LEU A 367 -7.86 19.52 9.36
C LEU A 367 -8.01 18.04 9.00
N ALA A 368 -7.50 17.15 9.83
CA ALA A 368 -7.66 15.70 9.65
C ALA A 368 -9.12 15.27 9.69
N CYS A 369 -9.90 15.80 10.65
CA CYS A 369 -11.32 15.48 10.79
C CYS A 369 -12.15 16.03 9.60
N ALA A 370 -11.92 17.27 9.19
CA ALA A 370 -12.60 17.86 8.02
C ALA A 370 -12.22 17.13 6.73
N GLY A 371 -10.93 16.83 6.55
CA GLY A 371 -10.43 16.06 5.42
C GLY A 371 -11.03 14.65 5.37
N LEU A 372 -11.10 13.94 6.51
CA LEU A 372 -11.71 12.64 6.59
C LEU A 372 -13.21 12.68 6.30
N LEU A 373 -13.93 13.69 6.82
CA LEU A 373 -15.35 13.86 6.52
C LEU A 373 -15.60 13.99 5.01
N LEU A 374 -14.84 14.86 4.34
CA LEU A 374 -14.96 15.09 2.90
C LEU A 374 -14.62 13.83 2.09
N THR A 375 -13.52 13.18 2.43
CA THR A 375 -13.05 11.98 1.71
C THR A 375 -13.94 10.78 1.98
N TRP A 376 -14.42 10.56 3.21
CA TRP A 376 -15.37 9.49 3.53
C TRP A 376 -16.71 9.70 2.83
N ALA A 377 -17.26 10.92 2.87
CA ALA A 377 -18.48 11.24 2.14
C ALA A 377 -18.29 11.09 0.63
N GLY A 378 -17.15 11.56 0.09
CA GLY A 378 -16.79 11.39 -1.32
C GLY A 378 -16.70 9.93 -1.73
N VAL A 379 -16.04 9.10 -0.94
CA VAL A 379 -15.95 7.64 -1.16
C VAL A 379 -17.33 6.99 -1.13
N THR A 380 -18.20 7.40 -0.21
CA THR A 380 -19.58 6.87 -0.13
C THR A 380 -20.38 7.22 -1.38
N LEU A 381 -20.26 8.47 -1.86
CA LEU A 381 -20.93 8.93 -3.09
C LEU A 381 -20.41 8.26 -4.36
N LEU A 382 -19.07 8.06 -4.42
CA LEU A 382 -18.42 7.51 -5.60
C LEU A 382 -18.44 5.98 -5.63
N ALA A 383 -18.57 5.31 -4.48
CA ALA A 383 -18.59 3.86 -4.38
C ALA A 383 -19.66 3.25 -5.29
N ASP A 384 -20.88 3.79 -5.25
CA ASP A 384 -21.97 3.32 -6.11
C ASP A 384 -21.71 3.60 -7.60
N ARG A 385 -21.13 4.77 -7.93
CA ARG A 385 -20.92 5.19 -9.31
C ARG A 385 -19.70 4.56 -9.97
N ALA A 386 -18.58 4.50 -9.25
CA ALA A 386 -17.30 4.06 -9.81
C ALA A 386 -17.13 2.54 -9.79
N PHE A 387 -17.62 1.88 -8.73
CA PHE A 387 -17.43 0.45 -8.53
C PHE A 387 -18.70 -0.37 -8.75
N GLY A 388 -19.86 0.28 -8.94
CA GLY A 388 -21.16 -0.40 -9.03
C GLY A 388 -21.49 -1.17 -7.75
N LEU A 389 -21.07 -0.61 -6.60
CA LEU A 389 -21.29 -1.18 -5.29
C LEU A 389 -22.74 -0.89 -4.89
N ASP A 390 -23.67 -1.74 -5.30
CA ASP A 390 -24.98 -1.80 -4.61
C ASP A 390 -24.69 -2.31 -3.19
N THR A 391 -24.65 -1.40 -2.23
CA THR A 391 -24.43 -1.70 -0.80
C THR A 391 -25.47 -2.65 -0.21
N ARG A 392 -26.51 -3.02 -0.99
CA ARG A 392 -27.60 -3.91 -0.61
C ARG A 392 -27.50 -5.32 -1.20
N ARG A 393 -26.61 -5.53 -2.20
CA ARG A 393 -26.41 -6.84 -2.85
C ARG A 393 -24.94 -7.15 -2.99
N PRO A 394 -24.49 -8.39 -2.67
CA PRO A 394 -23.17 -8.82 -3.06
C PRO A 394 -23.07 -8.75 -4.59
N PRO A 395 -21.93 -8.39 -5.16
CA PRO A 395 -21.74 -8.30 -6.59
C PRO A 395 -21.99 -9.68 -7.20
N GLY A 396 -22.87 -9.73 -8.18
CA GLY A 396 -22.98 -10.91 -9.03
C GLY A 396 -21.70 -11.09 -9.84
N PRO A 397 -21.33 -12.32 -10.22
CA PRO A 397 -20.16 -12.58 -11.03
C PRO A 397 -20.31 -11.90 -12.39
N THR A 398 -19.46 -10.89 -12.64
CA THR A 398 -19.41 -10.22 -13.96
C THR A 398 -18.43 -10.88 -14.90
N MET A 399 -17.52 -11.71 -14.38
CA MET A 399 -16.57 -12.44 -15.18
C MET A 399 -17.19 -13.73 -15.73
N ARG A 400 -17.08 -13.94 -17.04
CA ARG A 400 -17.46 -15.18 -17.68
C ARG A 400 -16.33 -16.19 -17.55
N TYR A 401 -16.60 -17.30 -16.87
CA TYR A 401 -15.65 -18.43 -16.81
C TYR A 401 -15.76 -19.26 -18.11
N GLY A 402 -14.63 -19.49 -18.76
CA GLY A 402 -14.53 -20.41 -19.90
C GLY A 402 -14.39 -21.84 -19.43
N ARG A 403 -14.74 -22.79 -20.30
CA ARG A 403 -14.44 -24.21 -20.06
C ARG A 403 -12.92 -24.39 -20.03
N GLU A 404 -12.45 -25.24 -19.09
CA GLU A 404 -11.07 -25.69 -19.13
C GLU A 404 -10.80 -26.40 -20.46
N PRO A 405 -9.64 -26.21 -21.11
CA PRO A 405 -9.32 -26.93 -22.32
C PRO A 405 -9.27 -28.42 -22.04
N VAL A 406 -10.02 -29.20 -22.81
CA VAL A 406 -10.00 -30.66 -22.74
C VAL A 406 -8.58 -31.11 -23.04
N ARG A 407 -7.98 -31.91 -22.17
CA ARG A 407 -6.68 -32.47 -22.38
C ARG A 407 -6.76 -33.54 -23.46
N ASP A 408 -5.95 -33.40 -24.49
CA ASP A 408 -5.77 -34.45 -25.50
C ASP A 408 -5.15 -35.69 -24.85
N ALA A 409 -5.68 -36.84 -25.16
CA ALA A 409 -5.37 -38.14 -24.55
C ALA A 409 -3.92 -38.62 -24.76
N ARG A 410 -3.02 -37.78 -25.21
CA ARG A 410 -1.58 -38.05 -25.37
C ARG A 410 -0.71 -37.39 -24.32
N GLY A 411 -1.08 -37.54 -23.07
CA GLY A 411 -0.10 -37.60 -21.99
C GLY A 411 0.72 -36.41 -21.66
N ALA A 412 0.16 -35.21 -21.48
CA ALA A 412 0.94 -34.14 -20.88
C ALA A 412 0.25 -33.29 -19.81
N LEU A 413 -0.99 -33.49 -19.46
CA LEU A 413 -1.71 -32.70 -18.45
C LEU A 413 -2.90 -33.43 -17.80
N ASP A 414 -2.76 -34.72 -17.43
CA ASP A 414 -3.79 -35.51 -16.75
C ASP A 414 -3.81 -35.22 -15.25
N GLY A 415 -4.88 -34.63 -14.76
CA GLY A 415 -5.09 -34.48 -13.31
C GLY A 415 -6.10 -33.44 -12.84
N TRP A 416 -6.85 -32.79 -13.72
CA TRP A 416 -7.73 -31.67 -13.29
C TRP A 416 -9.18 -31.74 -13.81
N ALA A 417 -9.61 -32.89 -14.42
CA ALA A 417 -10.89 -32.98 -15.14
C ALA A 417 -12.06 -33.57 -14.33
N ASP A 418 -11.88 -33.97 -13.07
CA ASP A 418 -12.90 -34.81 -12.39
C ASP A 418 -13.78 -34.11 -11.34
N SER A 419 -13.76 -32.76 -11.20
CA SER A 419 -14.59 -32.10 -10.18
C SER A 419 -15.92 -31.52 -10.68
N ASP A 420 -16.25 -31.59 -11.96
CA ASP A 420 -17.45 -30.89 -12.51
C ASP A 420 -18.58 -31.85 -12.97
N ARG A 421 -18.55 -33.14 -12.65
CA ARG A 421 -19.60 -34.10 -13.10
C ARG A 421 -20.81 -34.26 -12.18
N ASP A 422 -20.79 -33.72 -10.97
CA ASP A 422 -21.87 -34.00 -9.99
C ASP A 422 -22.92 -32.87 -9.80
N ALA A 423 -23.00 -31.90 -10.69
CA ALA A 423 -23.96 -30.78 -10.52
C ALA A 423 -25.08 -30.75 -11.57
N SER A 424 -25.53 -31.89 -12.12
CA SER A 424 -26.69 -31.91 -13.02
C SER A 424 -27.59 -33.12 -12.84
N THR A 425 -28.29 -33.23 -11.71
CA THR A 425 -29.53 -34.00 -11.62
C THR A 425 -30.54 -33.24 -10.81
N PRO A 426 -31.62 -32.71 -11.39
CA PRO A 426 -32.76 -32.26 -10.62
C PRO A 426 -33.56 -33.49 -10.21
N SER A 427 -33.61 -33.81 -8.93
CA SER A 427 -34.57 -34.72 -8.35
C SER A 427 -35.92 -34.00 -8.22
N ARG A 428 -36.94 -34.66 -8.65
CA ARG A 428 -38.38 -34.38 -8.65
C ARG A 428 -38.91 -33.81 -7.34
#